data_d763c1e20dd94781a625e44dab4c8ae2
#
_entry.id   d763c1e20dd94781a625e44dab4c8ae2
#
_cell.length_a   1.000
_cell.length_b   1.000
_cell.length_c   1.000
_cell.angle_alpha   90.00
_cell.angle_beta   90.00
_cell.angle_gamma   90.00
#
_symmetry.space_group_name_H-M   'P 1'
#
loop_
_entity.id
_entity.type
_entity.pdbx_description
1 polymer ?
#
loop_
_entity_poly.entity_id
_entity_poly.type
_entity_poly.pdbx_seq_one_letter_code
_entity_poly.pdbx_strand_id
1 'polypeptide(L)'
;MKIIRQNKDLNILKSKINSISFIPTMGGLHKGHTTLIREAMKINKNILVSIFVNPKQFNSKNDFDTYPRNFKKDVNILKRLGVKYLYYPRYKDVFSFKTKNKIYLHPFSKKLCGKYRPGHFKGVVDVVNRFLEILNPKYIVLGKKDFQQLTLIKKHIQKNKIKTRVISCNTLRDRHLLPFSSRNFNLNKKDKMLASKVFRLLKKEKNKIKKQKLKKVSMSDIKKKIFKIGIKKIDYIDLINLNNLNKVKKHSEKFNIFAAFYVGKVRLIDNF
;
A
#
# COMPACT_ATOMS: atom_id res chain seq x y z
N MET A 1 14.56 -20.55 4.14
CA MET A 1 13.19 -20.02 4.03
C MET A 1 12.23 -21.16 3.75
N LYS A 2 11.25 -21.38 4.62
CA LYS A 2 10.16 -22.35 4.41
C LYS A 2 9.05 -21.70 3.57
N ILE A 3 8.64 -22.35 2.47
CA ILE A 3 7.52 -21.92 1.64
C ILE A 3 6.29 -22.72 2.06
N ILE A 4 5.25 -22.02 2.48
CA ILE A 4 4.00 -22.56 3.00
C ILE A 4 2.91 -22.29 1.97
N ARG A 5 2.20 -23.33 1.54
CA ARG A 5 1.15 -23.23 0.51
C ARG A 5 -0.25 -23.50 1.05
N GLN A 6 -0.37 -24.23 2.15
CA GLN A 6 -1.63 -24.68 2.72
C GLN A 6 -1.79 -24.21 4.17
N ASN A 7 -3.03 -23.99 4.58
CA ASN A 7 -3.33 -23.53 5.94
C ASN A 7 -2.96 -24.56 7.03
N LYS A 8 -2.99 -25.87 6.72
CA LYS A 8 -2.55 -26.91 7.66
C LYS A 8 -1.09 -26.72 8.09
N ASP A 9 -0.20 -26.37 7.13
CA ASP A 9 1.22 -26.15 7.41
C ASP A 9 1.45 -24.86 8.23
N LEU A 10 0.57 -23.85 8.06
CA LEU A 10 0.58 -22.65 8.90
C LEU A 10 0.20 -22.97 10.34
N ASN A 11 -0.79 -23.84 10.56
CA ASN A 11 -1.19 -24.24 11.92
C ASN A 11 -0.05 -24.96 12.63
N ILE A 12 0.68 -25.85 11.95
CA ILE A 12 1.89 -26.49 12.48
C ILE A 12 2.99 -25.45 12.78
N LEU A 13 3.17 -24.43 11.94
CA LEU A 13 4.11 -23.37 12.22
C LEU A 13 3.71 -22.58 13.46
N LYS A 14 2.43 -22.19 13.56
CA LYS A 14 1.91 -21.39 14.68
C LYS A 14 2.05 -22.07 16.05
N SER A 15 1.96 -23.41 16.10
CA SER A 15 2.19 -24.13 17.34
C SER A 15 3.67 -24.12 17.79
N LYS A 16 4.60 -23.85 16.86
CA LYS A 16 6.05 -23.84 17.14
C LYS A 16 6.65 -22.45 17.41
N ILE A 17 5.90 -21.37 17.19
CA ILE A 17 6.39 -19.99 17.32
C ILE A 17 5.40 -19.10 18.05
N ASN A 18 5.90 -18.32 19.01
CA ASN A 18 5.05 -17.49 19.90
C ASN A 18 4.48 -16.24 19.22
N SER A 19 5.12 -15.74 18.18
CA SER A 19 4.64 -14.52 17.52
C SER A 19 5.16 -14.41 16.07
N ILE A 20 4.33 -13.80 15.22
CA ILE A 20 4.63 -13.54 13.81
C ILE A 20 4.55 -12.04 13.56
N SER A 21 5.54 -11.48 12.81
CA SER A 21 5.39 -10.23 12.08
C SER A 21 5.05 -10.53 10.63
N PHE A 22 3.88 -10.05 10.21
CA PHE A 22 3.31 -10.33 8.90
C PHE A 22 3.47 -9.15 7.93
N ILE A 23 3.94 -9.42 6.73
CA ILE A 23 4.05 -8.47 5.64
C ILE A 23 3.23 -8.96 4.45
N PRO A 24 1.99 -8.44 4.27
CA PRO A 24 1.18 -8.78 3.10
C PRO A 24 1.75 -8.15 1.83
N THR A 25 1.96 -8.96 0.80
CA THR A 25 2.37 -8.49 -0.53
C THR A 25 1.60 -9.22 -1.63
N MET A 26 1.60 -8.63 -2.82
CA MET A 26 1.09 -9.28 -4.03
C MET A 26 2.22 -9.80 -4.93
N GLY A 27 3.46 -9.87 -4.43
CA GLY A 27 4.63 -10.14 -5.26
C GLY A 27 5.11 -8.90 -6.02
N GLY A 28 6.01 -9.11 -7.01
CA GLY A 28 6.69 -8.01 -7.67
C GLY A 28 7.53 -7.21 -6.67
N LEU A 29 8.31 -7.91 -5.85
CA LEU A 29 9.03 -7.30 -4.73
C LEU A 29 10.08 -6.29 -5.22
N HIS A 30 10.20 -5.19 -4.50
CA HIS A 30 11.09 -4.07 -4.79
C HIS A 30 11.67 -3.49 -3.49
N LYS A 31 12.59 -2.53 -3.58
CA LYS A 31 13.25 -1.89 -2.43
C LYS A 31 12.28 -1.38 -1.36
N GLY A 32 11.09 -0.91 -1.72
CA GLY A 32 10.04 -0.55 -0.75
C GLY A 32 9.60 -1.73 0.12
N HIS A 33 9.38 -2.91 -0.47
CA HIS A 33 9.04 -4.12 0.29
C HIS A 33 10.22 -4.59 1.15
N THR A 34 11.46 -4.52 0.64
CA THR A 34 12.63 -4.92 1.43
C THR A 34 12.83 -4.05 2.67
N THR A 35 12.44 -2.76 2.59
CA THR A 35 12.44 -1.86 3.76
C THR A 35 11.40 -2.30 4.79
N LEU A 36 10.17 -2.65 4.38
CA LEU A 36 9.15 -3.17 5.31
C LEU A 36 9.65 -4.43 6.04
N ILE A 37 10.31 -5.33 5.32
CA ILE A 37 10.85 -6.57 5.88
C ILE A 37 11.96 -6.27 6.89
N ARG A 38 12.89 -5.36 6.58
CA ARG A 38 13.95 -4.95 7.50
C ARG A 38 13.40 -4.29 8.77
N GLU A 39 12.40 -3.42 8.65
CA GLU A 39 11.73 -2.82 9.82
C GLU A 39 11.01 -3.89 10.67
N ALA A 40 10.39 -4.88 10.03
CA ALA A 40 9.79 -6.00 10.74
C ALA A 40 10.84 -6.84 11.51
N MET A 41 12.03 -7.06 10.92
CA MET A 41 13.13 -7.81 11.55
C MET A 41 13.70 -7.15 12.80
N LYS A 42 13.63 -5.81 12.90
CA LYS A 42 14.03 -5.09 14.13
C LYS A 42 13.10 -5.39 15.32
N ILE A 43 11.88 -5.83 15.05
CA ILE A 43 10.84 -6.01 16.07
C ILE A 43 10.64 -7.48 16.41
N ASN A 44 10.82 -8.39 15.45
CA ASN A 44 10.53 -9.81 15.62
C ASN A 44 11.45 -10.67 14.75
N LYS A 45 11.89 -11.81 15.28
CA LYS A 45 12.72 -12.80 14.55
C LYS A 45 11.90 -13.69 13.60
N ASN A 46 10.57 -13.79 13.80
CA ASN A 46 9.69 -14.63 13.00
C ASN A 46 8.93 -13.79 11.97
N ILE A 47 9.56 -13.58 10.83
CA ILE A 47 9.00 -12.83 9.71
C ILE A 47 8.30 -13.78 8.76
N LEU A 48 7.02 -13.48 8.49
CA LEU A 48 6.22 -14.14 7.48
C LEU A 48 5.80 -13.11 6.42
N VAL A 49 6.21 -13.35 5.18
CA VAL A 49 5.78 -12.56 4.03
C VAL A 49 4.74 -13.38 3.25
N SER A 50 3.63 -12.77 2.84
CA SER A 50 2.76 -13.41 1.85
C SER A 50 3.02 -12.89 0.45
N ILE A 51 2.86 -13.77 -0.55
CA ILE A 51 2.71 -13.39 -1.96
C ILE A 51 1.37 -13.94 -2.42
N PHE A 52 0.38 -13.04 -2.56
CA PHE A 52 -0.96 -13.40 -3.01
C PHE A 52 -1.58 -12.26 -3.82
N VAL A 53 -1.76 -12.47 -5.12
CA VAL A 53 -2.42 -11.50 -6.00
C VAL A 53 -3.93 -11.70 -5.87
N ASN A 54 -4.58 -10.84 -5.08
CA ASN A 54 -5.99 -10.93 -4.79
C ASN A 54 -6.83 -10.36 -5.95
N PRO A 55 -7.60 -11.17 -6.69
CA PRO A 55 -8.40 -10.67 -7.82
C PRO A 55 -9.49 -9.69 -7.37
N LYS A 56 -10.05 -9.85 -6.16
CA LYS A 56 -11.14 -9.01 -5.63
C LYS A 56 -10.78 -7.54 -5.41
N GLN A 57 -9.50 -7.17 -5.45
CA GLN A 57 -9.05 -5.78 -5.29
C GLN A 57 -8.71 -5.07 -6.60
N PHE A 58 -8.88 -5.73 -7.75
CA PHE A 58 -8.68 -5.15 -9.07
C PHE A 58 -10.02 -4.72 -9.67
N ASN A 59 -10.05 -3.53 -10.30
CA ASN A 59 -11.24 -3.00 -10.97
C ASN A 59 -11.21 -3.23 -12.47
N SER A 60 -10.11 -3.71 -13.02
CA SER A 60 -9.89 -3.97 -14.42
C SER A 60 -9.17 -5.30 -14.56
N LYS A 61 -9.66 -6.16 -15.47
CA LYS A 61 -9.00 -7.40 -15.85
C LYS A 61 -7.58 -7.12 -16.33
N ASN A 62 -7.40 -6.07 -17.14
CA ASN A 62 -6.09 -5.68 -17.64
C ASN A 62 -5.09 -5.32 -16.52
N ASP A 63 -5.51 -4.57 -15.47
CA ASP A 63 -4.62 -4.27 -14.31
C ASP A 63 -4.28 -5.53 -13.52
N PHE A 64 -5.18 -6.51 -13.47
CA PHE A 64 -4.92 -7.81 -12.85
C PHE A 64 -3.97 -8.68 -13.67
N ASP A 65 -4.18 -8.78 -14.99
CA ASP A 65 -3.40 -9.64 -15.88
C ASP A 65 -1.98 -9.10 -16.08
N THR A 66 -1.83 -7.77 -16.18
CA THR A 66 -0.53 -7.10 -16.33
C THR A 66 0.20 -6.81 -15.02
N TYR A 67 -0.39 -7.21 -13.87
CA TYR A 67 0.26 -7.00 -12.58
C TYR A 67 1.58 -7.80 -12.51
N PRO A 68 2.72 -7.17 -12.17
CA PRO A 68 4.03 -7.83 -12.20
C PRO A 68 4.10 -9.04 -11.27
N ARG A 69 4.39 -10.21 -11.84
CA ARG A 69 4.52 -11.48 -11.12
C ARG A 69 5.84 -12.15 -11.54
N ASN A 70 6.75 -12.31 -10.61
CA ASN A 70 7.97 -13.08 -10.82
C ASN A 70 8.34 -13.83 -9.54
N PHE A 71 7.72 -14.98 -9.34
CA PHE A 71 7.87 -15.77 -8.12
C PHE A 71 9.33 -16.14 -7.83
N LYS A 72 10.10 -16.59 -8.84
CA LYS A 72 11.51 -16.96 -8.67
C LYS A 72 12.34 -15.78 -8.17
N LYS A 73 12.16 -14.58 -8.77
CA LYS A 73 12.84 -13.36 -8.36
C LYS A 73 12.45 -12.94 -6.94
N ASP A 74 11.14 -12.99 -6.62
CA ASP A 74 10.64 -12.64 -5.30
C ASP A 74 11.19 -13.57 -4.21
N VAL A 75 11.19 -14.89 -4.46
CA VAL A 75 11.80 -15.90 -3.57
C VAL A 75 13.28 -15.62 -3.33
N ASN A 76 14.04 -15.28 -4.37
CA ASN A 76 15.47 -14.95 -4.24
C ASN A 76 15.71 -13.69 -3.39
N ILE A 77 14.87 -12.67 -3.56
CA ILE A 77 14.91 -11.46 -2.72
C ILE A 77 14.66 -11.81 -1.25
N LEU A 78 13.62 -12.61 -0.97
CA LEU A 78 13.27 -13.00 0.39
C LEU A 78 14.35 -13.87 1.05
N LYS A 79 14.94 -14.82 0.31
CA LYS A 79 16.07 -15.63 0.80
C LYS A 79 17.28 -14.78 1.18
N ARG A 80 17.68 -13.85 0.28
CA ARG A 80 18.82 -12.92 0.54
C ARG A 80 18.59 -12.01 1.75
N LEU A 81 17.33 -11.71 2.07
CA LEU A 81 16.99 -10.93 3.26
C LEU A 81 16.92 -11.78 4.53
N GLY A 82 17.07 -13.09 4.48
CA GLY A 82 16.96 -13.97 5.64
C GLY A 82 15.50 -14.17 6.12
N VAL A 83 14.50 -13.96 5.26
CA VAL A 83 13.10 -14.22 5.62
C VAL A 83 12.91 -15.71 5.88
N LYS A 84 12.37 -16.04 7.06
CA LYS A 84 12.17 -17.44 7.46
C LYS A 84 10.98 -18.10 6.79
N TYR A 85 9.88 -17.36 6.60
CA TYR A 85 8.60 -17.94 6.16
C TYR A 85 7.99 -17.14 5.02
N LEU A 86 7.64 -17.84 3.91
CA LEU A 86 6.88 -17.32 2.79
C LEU A 86 5.55 -18.06 2.73
N TYR A 87 4.43 -17.35 2.87
CA TYR A 87 3.10 -17.87 2.63
C TYR A 87 2.67 -17.54 1.20
N TYR A 88 2.46 -18.61 0.42
CA TYR A 88 2.07 -18.54 -1.00
C TYR A 88 0.80 -19.35 -1.24
N PRO A 89 -0.37 -18.87 -0.73
CA PRO A 89 -1.63 -19.60 -0.80
C PRO A 89 -2.24 -19.57 -2.19
N ARG A 90 -3.12 -20.55 -2.45
CA ARG A 90 -4.09 -20.51 -3.54
C ARG A 90 -5.30 -19.67 -3.11
N TYR A 91 -6.15 -19.29 -4.06
CA TYR A 91 -7.38 -18.56 -3.79
C TYR A 91 -8.27 -19.26 -2.75
N LYS A 92 -8.48 -20.58 -2.91
CA LYS A 92 -9.26 -21.39 -1.99
C LYS A 92 -8.71 -21.38 -0.55
N ASP A 93 -7.41 -21.33 -0.37
CA ASP A 93 -6.81 -21.33 0.97
C ASP A 93 -7.15 -20.04 1.73
N VAL A 94 -7.44 -18.93 1.02
CA VAL A 94 -7.78 -17.63 1.60
C VAL A 94 -9.29 -17.42 1.69
N PHE A 95 -10.06 -17.94 0.71
CA PHE A 95 -11.48 -17.58 0.58
C PHE A 95 -12.47 -18.72 0.82
N SER A 96 -12.03 -19.91 1.26
CA SER A 96 -12.91 -21.05 1.50
C SER A 96 -13.70 -21.00 2.80
N PHE A 97 -13.44 -20.05 3.68
CA PHE A 97 -14.11 -19.99 4.99
C PHE A 97 -14.84 -18.65 5.22
N LYS A 98 -15.87 -18.69 6.07
CA LYS A 98 -16.58 -17.50 6.54
C LYS A 98 -15.74 -16.82 7.62
N THR A 99 -15.46 -15.53 7.46
CA THR A 99 -14.71 -14.75 8.46
C THR A 99 -15.52 -14.51 9.72
N LYS A 100 -14.88 -14.55 10.88
CA LYS A 100 -15.48 -14.20 12.18
C LYS A 100 -15.76 -12.71 12.27
N ASN A 101 -14.82 -11.89 11.82
CA ASN A 101 -14.95 -10.44 11.85
C ASN A 101 -15.79 -9.93 10.67
N LYS A 102 -16.74 -9.04 10.93
CA LYS A 102 -17.44 -8.29 9.87
C LYS A 102 -16.52 -7.26 9.25
N ILE A 103 -16.50 -7.19 7.91
CA ILE A 103 -15.67 -6.22 7.20
C ILE A 103 -16.15 -4.80 7.51
N TYR A 104 -15.31 -4.02 8.18
CA TYR A 104 -15.56 -2.61 8.46
C TYR A 104 -14.81 -1.72 7.47
N LEU A 105 -15.55 -0.93 6.71
CA LEU A 105 -15.01 0.09 5.81
C LEU A 105 -15.32 1.48 6.35
N HIS A 106 -14.30 2.15 6.86
CA HIS A 106 -14.41 3.55 7.27
C HIS A 106 -14.83 4.43 6.07
N PRO A 107 -15.64 5.49 6.24
CA PRO A 107 -16.11 6.38 5.15
C PRO A 107 -15.00 6.94 4.25
N PHE A 108 -13.78 7.04 4.74
CA PHE A 108 -12.61 7.41 3.93
C PHE A 108 -12.37 6.47 2.73
N SER A 109 -12.89 5.24 2.76
CA SER A 109 -12.84 4.28 1.64
C SER A 109 -13.56 4.77 0.37
N LYS A 110 -14.49 5.73 0.48
CA LYS A 110 -15.22 6.32 -0.64
C LYS A 110 -14.54 7.57 -1.23
N LYS A 111 -13.44 8.04 -0.62
CA LYS A 111 -12.66 9.20 -1.07
C LYS A 111 -11.42 8.76 -1.86
N LEU A 112 -10.71 9.70 -2.48
CA LEU A 112 -9.44 9.46 -3.19
C LEU A 112 -9.48 8.22 -4.09
N CYS A 113 -8.56 7.26 -3.89
CA CYS A 113 -8.54 6.01 -4.67
C CYS A 113 -9.87 5.28 -4.67
N GLY A 114 -10.63 5.29 -3.58
CA GLY A 114 -11.90 4.58 -3.51
C GLY A 114 -12.99 5.17 -4.40
N LYS A 115 -12.97 6.49 -4.66
CA LYS A 115 -13.85 7.14 -5.63
C LYS A 115 -13.60 6.64 -7.06
N TYR A 116 -12.32 6.43 -7.43
CA TYR A 116 -11.90 6.05 -8.79
C TYR A 116 -11.72 4.53 -8.95
N ARG A 117 -11.84 3.79 -7.87
CA ARG A 117 -11.72 2.32 -7.84
C ARG A 117 -12.81 1.71 -6.97
N PRO A 118 -14.09 1.71 -7.44
CA PRO A 118 -15.20 1.11 -6.67
C PRO A 118 -14.91 -0.33 -6.29
N GLY A 119 -15.20 -0.72 -5.03
CA GLY A 119 -14.97 -2.07 -4.54
C GLY A 119 -13.52 -2.41 -4.14
N HIS A 120 -12.53 -1.68 -4.63
CA HIS A 120 -11.10 -1.94 -4.35
C HIS A 120 -10.80 -2.13 -2.86
N PHE A 121 -11.19 -1.19 -2.02
CA PHE A 121 -10.88 -1.27 -0.60
C PHE A 121 -11.68 -2.33 0.15
N LYS A 122 -12.87 -2.70 -0.36
CA LYS A 122 -13.59 -3.88 0.15
C LYS A 122 -12.75 -5.13 -0.05
N GLY A 123 -12.21 -5.33 -1.26
CA GLY A 123 -11.32 -6.45 -1.57
C GLY A 123 -10.03 -6.44 -0.76
N VAL A 124 -9.41 -5.25 -0.54
CA VAL A 124 -8.19 -5.12 0.26
C VAL A 124 -8.44 -5.44 1.73
N VAL A 125 -9.48 -4.86 2.34
CA VAL A 125 -9.77 -5.10 3.77
C VAL A 125 -10.22 -6.55 4.00
N ASP A 126 -11.00 -7.14 3.08
CA ASP A 126 -11.42 -8.54 3.17
C ASP A 126 -10.21 -9.49 3.14
N VAL A 127 -9.31 -9.36 2.18
CA VAL A 127 -8.13 -10.26 2.11
C VAL A 127 -7.21 -10.09 3.31
N VAL A 128 -7.01 -8.86 3.78
CA VAL A 128 -6.19 -8.62 4.98
C VAL A 128 -6.87 -9.19 6.22
N ASN A 129 -8.18 -9.01 6.38
CA ASN A 129 -8.91 -9.61 7.50
C ASN A 129 -8.76 -11.14 7.52
N ARG A 130 -8.87 -11.80 6.36
CA ARG A 130 -8.67 -13.26 6.24
C ARG A 130 -7.26 -13.65 6.64
N PHE A 131 -6.24 -12.92 6.22
CA PHE A 131 -4.87 -13.16 6.67
C PHE A 131 -4.70 -12.95 8.18
N LEU A 132 -5.35 -11.95 8.76
CA LEU A 132 -5.32 -11.75 10.20
C LEU A 132 -5.95 -12.93 10.96
N GLU A 133 -7.06 -13.48 10.46
CA GLU A 133 -7.71 -14.66 11.05
C GLU A 133 -6.89 -15.95 10.86
N ILE A 134 -6.32 -16.16 9.66
CA ILE A 134 -5.49 -17.33 9.35
C ILE A 134 -4.20 -17.33 10.20
N LEU A 135 -3.51 -16.19 10.24
CA LEU A 135 -2.15 -16.09 10.80
C LEU A 135 -2.15 -15.71 12.28
N ASN A 136 -3.15 -14.97 12.74
CA ASN A 136 -3.18 -14.32 14.06
C ASN A 136 -1.85 -13.63 14.41
N PRO A 137 -1.32 -12.73 13.56
CA PRO A 137 0.01 -12.18 13.74
C PRO A 137 0.03 -11.14 14.86
N LYS A 138 1.13 -11.08 15.63
CA LYS A 138 1.33 -10.03 16.64
C LYS A 138 1.47 -8.66 16.00
N TYR A 139 2.13 -8.60 14.83
CA TYR A 139 2.34 -7.36 14.07
C TYR A 139 1.97 -7.55 12.60
N ILE A 140 1.35 -6.54 12.01
CA ILE A 140 1.23 -6.37 10.56
C ILE A 140 2.01 -5.11 10.13
N VAL A 141 2.90 -5.24 9.13
CA VAL A 141 3.79 -4.16 8.71
C VAL A 141 3.32 -3.62 7.36
N LEU A 142 3.01 -2.32 7.29
CA LEU A 142 2.41 -1.67 6.13
C LEU A 142 3.15 -0.37 5.78
N GLY A 143 3.22 -0.04 4.50
CA GLY A 143 3.86 1.19 4.01
C GLY A 143 2.93 2.40 4.04
N LYS A 144 3.43 3.57 4.48
CA LYS A 144 2.72 4.86 4.42
C LYS A 144 2.49 5.36 2.99
N LYS A 145 3.17 4.79 1.99
CA LYS A 145 2.90 5.09 0.57
C LYS A 145 1.44 4.84 0.23
N ASP A 146 0.88 3.73 0.66
CA ASP A 146 -0.52 3.37 0.46
C ASP A 146 -1.35 3.81 1.69
N PHE A 147 -1.27 5.12 2.02
CA PHE A 147 -1.81 5.71 3.25
C PHE A 147 -3.30 5.42 3.46
N GLN A 148 -4.09 5.49 2.39
CA GLN A 148 -5.52 5.20 2.48
C GLN A 148 -5.75 3.74 2.86
N GLN A 149 -5.04 2.80 2.25
CA GLN A 149 -5.07 1.38 2.61
C GLN A 149 -4.64 1.16 4.07
N LEU A 150 -3.50 1.73 4.47
CA LEU A 150 -2.99 1.67 5.84
C LEU A 150 -4.04 2.15 6.85
N THR A 151 -4.68 3.28 6.56
CA THR A 151 -5.71 3.88 7.42
C THR A 151 -6.94 2.98 7.54
N LEU A 152 -7.43 2.44 6.43
CA LEU A 152 -8.61 1.56 6.42
C LEU A 152 -8.35 0.25 7.18
N ILE A 153 -7.17 -0.35 7.02
CA ILE A 153 -6.77 -1.55 7.76
C ILE A 153 -6.68 -1.24 9.26
N LYS A 154 -6.06 -0.11 9.65
CA LYS A 154 -6.01 0.31 11.07
C LYS A 154 -7.41 0.46 11.66
N LYS A 155 -8.32 1.14 10.96
CA LYS A 155 -9.70 1.34 11.41
C LYS A 155 -10.50 0.04 11.48
N HIS A 156 -10.25 -0.90 10.56
CA HIS A 156 -10.85 -2.23 10.60
C HIS A 156 -10.37 -3.04 11.83
N ILE A 157 -9.07 -3.08 12.08
CA ILE A 157 -8.45 -3.75 13.24
C ILE A 157 -9.01 -3.17 14.54
N GLN A 158 -9.06 -1.83 14.64
CA GLN A 158 -9.60 -1.12 15.81
C GLN A 158 -11.09 -1.44 16.05
N LYS A 159 -11.93 -1.37 15.01
CA LYS A 159 -13.37 -1.61 15.10
C LYS A 159 -13.72 -3.04 15.54
N ASN A 160 -12.95 -4.02 15.07
CA ASN A 160 -13.14 -5.43 15.42
C ASN A 160 -12.30 -5.87 16.63
N LYS A 161 -11.63 -4.94 17.33
CA LYS A 161 -10.80 -5.24 18.52
C LYS A 161 -9.76 -6.34 18.27
N ILE A 162 -9.22 -6.42 17.03
CA ILE A 162 -8.21 -7.42 16.65
C ILE A 162 -6.89 -7.10 17.39
N LYS A 163 -6.28 -8.08 18.03
CA LYS A 163 -5.09 -7.88 18.86
C LYS A 163 -3.81 -7.53 18.07
N THR A 164 -3.81 -7.68 16.75
CA THR A 164 -2.68 -7.37 15.87
C THR A 164 -2.32 -5.88 15.89
N ARG A 165 -1.05 -5.56 16.17
CA ARG A 165 -0.53 -4.18 16.12
C ARG A 165 -0.06 -3.81 14.72
N VAL A 166 -0.44 -2.63 14.24
CA VAL A 166 -0.05 -2.13 12.91
C VAL A 166 1.22 -1.31 13.02
N ILE A 167 2.28 -1.77 12.37
CA ILE A 167 3.55 -1.04 12.21
C ILE A 167 3.51 -0.33 10.86
N SER A 168 3.71 0.98 10.86
CA SER A 168 3.67 1.80 9.65
C SER A 168 5.07 2.30 9.28
N CYS A 169 5.55 1.95 8.09
CA CYS A 169 6.88 2.32 7.61
C CYS A 169 6.82 3.49 6.64
N ASN A 170 7.83 4.36 6.69
CA ASN A 170 7.93 5.51 5.80
C ASN A 170 8.07 5.09 4.34
N THR A 171 7.61 5.96 3.42
CA THR A 171 7.73 5.74 1.99
C THR A 171 9.18 5.83 1.56
N LEU A 172 9.74 4.73 1.03
CA LEU A 172 11.05 4.75 0.39
C LEU A 172 10.93 5.31 -1.03
N ARG A 173 11.84 6.20 -1.39
CA ARG A 173 11.92 6.85 -2.71
C ARG A 173 13.31 6.67 -3.30
N ASP A 174 13.40 6.75 -4.62
CA ASP A 174 14.70 6.86 -5.29
C ASP A 174 15.28 8.28 -5.21
N ARG A 175 16.47 8.49 -5.76
CA ARG A 175 17.15 9.81 -5.80
C ARG A 175 16.34 10.89 -6.54
N HIS A 176 15.35 10.50 -7.33
CA HIS A 176 14.50 11.40 -8.09
C HIS A 176 13.10 11.58 -7.47
N LEU A 177 12.92 11.14 -6.21
CA LEU A 177 11.67 11.18 -5.43
C LEU A 177 10.57 10.24 -5.91
N LEU A 178 10.84 9.37 -6.90
CA LEU A 178 9.88 8.35 -7.33
C LEU A 178 9.70 7.32 -6.20
N PRO A 179 8.48 7.12 -5.67
CA PRO A 179 8.26 6.09 -4.66
C PRO A 179 8.37 4.70 -5.29
N PHE A 180 9.02 3.77 -4.60
CA PHE A 180 9.11 2.40 -5.07
C PHE A 180 7.72 1.75 -5.11
N SER A 181 7.41 1.13 -6.25
CA SER A 181 6.13 0.44 -6.53
C SER A 181 6.36 -0.67 -7.53
N SER A 182 5.61 -1.78 -7.41
CA SER A 182 5.63 -2.85 -8.42
C SER A 182 5.20 -2.34 -9.80
N ARG A 183 4.31 -1.34 -9.85
CA ARG A 183 3.91 -0.71 -11.13
C ARG A 183 5.05 0.04 -11.82
N ASN A 184 6.13 0.39 -11.12
CA ASN A 184 7.30 1.02 -11.75
C ASN A 184 8.05 0.08 -12.73
N PHE A 185 7.81 -1.24 -12.65
CA PHE A 185 8.34 -2.19 -13.63
C PHE A 185 7.71 -2.01 -15.02
N ASN A 186 6.51 -1.45 -15.09
CA ASN A 186 5.80 -1.16 -16.34
C ASN A 186 6.13 0.23 -16.91
N LEU A 187 7.06 0.98 -16.30
CA LEU A 187 7.51 2.30 -16.75
C LEU A 187 8.88 2.18 -17.42
N ASN A 188 9.02 2.76 -18.61
CA ASN A 188 10.31 2.96 -19.25
C ASN A 188 11.10 4.12 -18.59
N LYS A 189 12.31 4.40 -19.07
CA LYS A 189 13.18 5.46 -18.51
C LYS A 189 12.56 6.85 -18.61
N LYS A 190 11.94 7.18 -19.77
CA LYS A 190 11.26 8.48 -20.00
C LYS A 190 10.07 8.65 -19.07
N ASP A 191 9.26 7.59 -18.89
CA ASP A 191 8.09 7.58 -18.00
C ASP A 191 8.49 7.80 -16.53
N LYS A 192 9.56 7.14 -16.07
CA LYS A 192 10.09 7.33 -14.71
C LYS A 192 10.57 8.76 -14.49
N MET A 193 11.23 9.37 -15.48
CA MET A 193 11.63 10.77 -15.40
C MET A 193 10.42 11.71 -15.35
N LEU A 194 9.40 11.45 -16.16
CA LEU A 194 8.15 12.22 -16.17
C LEU A 194 7.45 12.16 -14.81
N ALA A 195 7.26 10.95 -14.27
CA ALA A 195 6.70 10.73 -12.93
C ALA A 195 7.50 11.46 -11.85
N SER A 196 8.83 11.41 -11.92
CA SER A 196 9.72 12.08 -10.96
C SER A 196 9.57 13.60 -10.97
N LYS A 197 9.38 14.21 -12.16
CA LYS A 197 9.08 15.66 -12.26
C LYS A 197 7.81 16.02 -11.50
N VAL A 198 6.74 15.20 -11.63
CA VAL A 198 5.48 15.40 -10.89
C VAL A 198 5.70 15.29 -9.38
N PHE A 199 6.41 14.27 -8.91
CA PHE A 199 6.64 14.09 -7.47
C PHE A 199 7.50 15.21 -6.86
N ARG A 200 8.50 15.73 -7.60
CA ARG A 200 9.25 16.93 -7.18
C ARG A 200 8.36 18.16 -7.09
N LEU A 201 7.48 18.37 -8.08
CA LEU A 201 6.50 19.45 -8.04
C LEU A 201 5.60 19.34 -6.80
N LEU A 202 4.99 18.17 -6.55
CA LEU A 202 4.11 17.95 -5.40
C LEU A 202 4.83 18.21 -4.07
N LYS A 203 6.09 17.77 -3.92
CA LYS A 203 6.91 18.07 -2.74
C LYS A 203 7.14 19.57 -2.58
N LYS A 204 7.48 20.27 -3.68
CA LYS A 204 7.67 21.73 -3.69
C LYS A 204 6.38 22.46 -3.28
N GLU A 205 5.25 22.08 -3.87
CA GLU A 205 3.96 22.69 -3.56
C GLU A 205 3.53 22.41 -2.11
N LYS A 206 3.75 21.19 -1.58
CA LYS A 206 3.52 20.94 -0.14
C LYS A 206 4.32 21.86 0.76
N ASN A 207 5.60 22.08 0.46
CA ASN A 207 6.46 22.96 1.25
C ASN A 207 5.99 24.44 1.17
N LYS A 208 5.51 24.87 -0.01
CA LYS A 208 4.90 26.19 -0.17
C LYS A 208 3.63 26.33 0.68
N ILE A 209 2.72 25.34 0.64
CA ILE A 209 1.49 25.36 1.43
C ILE A 209 1.79 25.41 2.93
N LYS A 210 2.83 24.74 3.38
CA LYS A 210 3.27 24.81 4.79
C LYS A 210 3.79 26.19 5.21
N LYS A 211 4.42 26.93 4.28
CA LYS A 211 5.02 28.25 4.56
C LYS A 211 4.02 29.40 4.35
N GLN A 212 3.04 29.23 3.46
CA GLN A 212 2.09 30.26 3.05
C GLN A 212 0.69 29.94 3.58
N LYS A 213 -0.14 30.96 3.80
CA LYS A 213 -1.56 30.78 4.17
C LYS A 213 -2.27 29.97 3.06
N LEU A 214 -3.05 28.97 3.44
CA LEU A 214 -3.83 28.06 2.55
C LEU A 214 -4.59 28.78 1.42
N LYS A 215 -5.06 30.01 1.67
CA LYS A 215 -5.81 30.82 0.70
C LYS A 215 -5.06 31.14 -0.59
N LYS A 216 -3.72 31.00 -0.62
CA LYS A 216 -2.88 31.35 -1.81
C LYS A 216 -2.53 30.16 -2.71
N VAL A 217 -2.94 28.91 -2.41
CA VAL A 217 -2.59 27.76 -3.23
C VAL A 217 -3.84 27.03 -3.72
N SER A 218 -4.06 27.10 -5.03
CA SER A 218 -5.15 26.43 -5.70
C SER A 218 -4.74 25.01 -6.16
N MET A 219 -5.55 24.01 -5.84
CA MET A 219 -5.36 22.64 -6.37
C MET A 219 -5.50 22.60 -7.91
N SER A 220 -6.30 23.50 -8.45
CA SER A 220 -6.44 23.70 -9.89
C SER A 220 -5.11 24.12 -10.54
N ASP A 221 -4.36 25.03 -9.92
CA ASP A 221 -3.06 25.48 -10.44
C ASP A 221 -1.99 24.37 -10.36
N ILE A 222 -2.03 23.57 -9.30
CA ILE A 222 -1.16 22.38 -9.22
C ILE A 222 -1.47 21.41 -10.36
N LYS A 223 -2.76 21.16 -10.65
CA LYS A 223 -3.17 20.31 -11.79
C LYS A 223 -2.69 20.90 -13.12
N LYS A 224 -2.87 22.20 -13.36
CA LYS A 224 -2.37 22.89 -14.57
C LYS A 224 -0.86 22.70 -14.73
N LYS A 225 -0.08 22.87 -13.66
CA LYS A 225 1.38 22.64 -13.68
C LYS A 225 1.72 21.18 -14.03
N ILE A 226 0.95 20.19 -13.52
CA ILE A 226 1.17 18.78 -13.83
C ILE A 226 0.84 18.48 -15.29
N PHE A 227 -0.23 19.05 -15.84
CA PHE A 227 -0.52 18.94 -17.29
C PHE A 227 0.60 19.54 -18.14
N LYS A 228 1.17 20.70 -17.76
CA LYS A 228 2.33 21.31 -18.45
C LYS A 228 3.59 20.43 -18.40
N ILE A 229 3.75 19.55 -17.40
CA ILE A 229 4.84 18.57 -17.35
C ILE A 229 4.67 17.46 -18.39
N GLY A 230 3.45 17.27 -18.95
CA GLY A 230 3.13 16.26 -19.96
C GLY A 230 2.26 15.10 -19.45
N ILE A 231 1.69 15.20 -18.25
CA ILE A 231 0.68 14.24 -17.77
C ILE A 231 -0.65 14.54 -18.49
N LYS A 232 -1.27 13.49 -19.04
CA LYS A 232 -2.55 13.62 -19.79
C LYS A 232 -3.78 13.31 -18.93
N LYS A 233 -3.62 12.55 -17.83
CA LYS A 233 -4.75 12.12 -17.00
C LYS A 233 -4.41 12.18 -15.52
N ILE A 234 -5.26 12.86 -14.73
CA ILE A 234 -5.18 12.97 -13.28
C ILE A 234 -6.53 12.52 -12.70
N ASP A 235 -6.52 11.55 -11.80
CA ASP A 235 -7.72 11.19 -11.05
C ASP A 235 -8.00 12.25 -9.98
N TYR A 236 -7.00 12.52 -9.13
CA TYR A 236 -7.13 13.52 -8.08
C TYR A 236 -5.78 14.12 -7.67
N ILE A 237 -5.83 15.35 -7.18
CA ILE A 237 -4.84 16.02 -6.36
C ILE A 237 -5.62 16.67 -5.22
N ASP A 238 -5.48 16.18 -4.01
CA ASP A 238 -6.25 16.63 -2.86
C ASP A 238 -5.39 16.86 -1.62
N LEU A 239 -5.74 17.88 -0.81
CA LEU A 239 -5.20 18.09 0.52
C LEU A 239 -6.11 17.44 1.55
N ILE A 240 -5.57 16.48 2.28
CA ILE A 240 -6.32 15.77 3.31
C ILE A 240 -5.66 15.97 4.68
N ASN A 241 -6.48 16.38 5.64
CA ASN A 241 -6.12 16.42 7.06
C ASN A 241 -5.89 14.99 7.58
N LEU A 242 -4.74 14.77 8.22
CA LEU A 242 -4.33 13.43 8.66
C LEU A 242 -5.04 12.95 9.94
N ASN A 243 -5.67 13.88 10.69
CA ASN A 243 -6.37 13.55 11.93
C ASN A 243 -7.82 13.11 11.66
N ASN A 244 -8.57 13.92 10.89
CA ASN A 244 -10.00 13.68 10.63
C ASN A 244 -10.32 13.11 9.25
N LEU A 245 -9.31 12.98 8.36
CA LEU A 245 -9.43 12.40 7.01
C LEU A 245 -10.37 13.17 6.08
N ASN A 246 -10.59 14.46 6.35
CA ASN A 246 -11.37 15.38 5.53
C ASN A 246 -10.46 16.35 4.76
N LYS A 247 -11.05 17.18 3.90
CA LYS A 247 -10.32 18.28 3.27
C LYS A 247 -9.80 19.25 4.34
N VAL A 248 -8.62 19.78 4.12
CA VAL A 248 -7.99 20.75 5.00
C VAL A 248 -8.80 22.05 4.99
N LYS A 249 -9.12 22.57 6.17
CA LYS A 249 -9.85 23.83 6.35
C LYS A 249 -8.96 24.96 6.87
N LYS A 250 -7.99 24.65 7.75
CA LYS A 250 -7.10 25.62 8.40
C LYS A 250 -5.62 25.29 8.10
N HIS A 251 -4.79 26.31 8.01
CA HIS A 251 -3.35 26.17 7.72
C HIS A 251 -2.58 25.39 8.80
N SER A 252 -3.01 25.47 10.05
CA SER A 252 -2.40 24.80 11.20
C SER A 252 -2.65 23.28 11.22
N GLU A 253 -3.52 22.76 10.36
CA GLU A 253 -3.86 21.34 10.33
C GLU A 253 -2.70 20.49 9.78
N LYS A 254 -2.48 19.33 10.39
CA LYS A 254 -1.53 18.34 9.87
C LYS A 254 -2.12 17.69 8.62
N PHE A 255 -1.47 17.85 7.48
CA PHE A 255 -1.99 17.39 6.20
C PHE A 255 -0.94 16.71 5.33
N ASN A 256 -1.44 15.97 4.33
CA ASN A 256 -0.69 15.54 3.16
C ASN A 256 -1.39 15.96 1.85
N ILE A 257 -0.59 16.15 0.80
CA ILE A 257 -1.08 16.16 -0.60
C ILE A 257 -1.19 14.71 -1.03
N PHE A 258 -2.36 14.32 -1.49
CA PHE A 258 -2.61 13.02 -2.10
C PHE A 258 -2.79 13.18 -3.60
N ALA A 259 -2.12 12.34 -4.38
CA ALA A 259 -2.16 12.42 -5.83
C ALA A 259 -2.38 11.04 -6.45
N ALA A 260 -3.18 11.00 -7.53
CA ALA A 260 -3.24 9.88 -8.44
C ALA A 260 -3.29 10.40 -9.87
N PHE A 261 -2.38 9.94 -10.70
CA PHE A 261 -2.24 10.34 -12.11
C PHE A 261 -1.68 9.19 -12.95
N TYR A 262 -1.75 9.35 -14.27
CA TYR A 262 -1.30 8.33 -15.20
C TYR A 262 -0.06 8.79 -15.95
N VAL A 263 0.89 7.87 -16.10
CA VAL A 263 2.01 7.99 -17.05
C VAL A 263 1.81 6.88 -18.08
N GLY A 264 1.46 7.26 -19.30
CA GLY A 264 0.93 6.31 -20.27
C GLY A 264 -0.30 5.59 -19.71
N LYS A 265 -0.29 4.27 -19.73
CA LYS A 265 -1.34 3.41 -19.16
C LYS A 265 -1.15 3.11 -17.66
N VAL A 266 -0.02 3.51 -17.08
CA VAL A 266 0.33 3.16 -15.69
C VAL A 266 -0.21 4.20 -14.71
N ARG A 267 -1.10 3.76 -13.82
CA ARG A 267 -1.65 4.59 -12.74
C ARG A 267 -0.68 4.62 -11.55
N LEU A 268 -0.23 5.81 -11.20
CA LEU A 268 0.65 6.06 -10.05
C LEU A 268 -0.10 6.77 -8.94
N ILE A 269 0.23 6.44 -7.70
CA ILE A 269 -0.30 7.11 -6.51
C ILE A 269 0.83 7.50 -5.57
N ASP A 270 0.63 8.59 -4.85
CA ASP A 270 1.54 9.00 -3.79
C ASP A 270 0.86 9.93 -2.79
N ASN A 271 1.56 10.15 -1.67
CA ASN A 271 1.22 11.18 -0.70
C ASN A 271 2.49 11.81 -0.10
N PHE A 272 2.45 13.09 0.16
CA PHE A 272 3.54 13.90 0.71
C PHE A 272 3.10 14.62 1.97
#